data_a0ee9c89962843e9e6125cc5c4416e8a
#
_entry.id   a0ee9c89962843e9e6125cc5c4416e8a
#
_cell.length_a   1.000
_cell.length_b   1.000
_cell.length_c   1.000
_cell.angle_alpha   90.00
_cell.angle_beta   90.00
_cell.angle_gamma   90.00
#
_symmetry.space_group_name_H-M   'P 1'
#
loop_
_entity.id
_entity.type
_entity.pdbx_description
1 polymer ?
#
loop_
_entity_poly.entity_id
_entity_poly.type
_entity_poly.pdbx_seq_one_letter_code
_entity_poly.pdbx_strand_id
1 'polypeptide(L)'
;MTIHHRTSSFTLVLLGYLLAGWTLIHAQTEPFYQGKQIRIIVGASAGGFYDRWARLLARFIPKYLPGNPSMIVQTMPGAGSLVATNYVYSLSKPDGLTLLMPNSNTYLEQLSGHKEVRFDLRKFSVIGSQEKNFMLLYMRADTPYKTIGDIINAKEPPKCGTAGVSSAGYVLDRILELAFGAKINTIMGYPGGNEIDLAVEKGEIQCRGNTINPHYGREPFDSWHKKGFDRHLVQTAKKRDALVPEAPTIYELMDQYKTSETNRRVAYVLLGGAEFGRIMLVTPGTPADRVKMLREAYAQSIRDPELVAEAKKSRMDIDPSTGEELQALLNEILNQPPEVIERVKKILAE
;
A
#
# COMPACT_ATOMS: atom_id res chain seq x y z
N MET A 1 87.95 -5.56 -49.28
CA MET A 1 86.62 -5.34 -49.83
C MET A 1 85.63 -5.91 -48.85
N THR A 2 85.11 -5.08 -47.97
CA THR A 2 84.39 -5.49 -46.80
C THR A 2 83.06 -4.72 -46.77
N ILE A 3 81.98 -5.39 -46.98
CA ILE A 3 80.60 -4.83 -46.90
C ILE A 3 80.02 -5.19 -45.54
N HIS A 4 79.77 -4.15 -44.74
CA HIS A 4 79.13 -4.29 -43.44
C HIS A 4 77.60 -4.27 -43.59
N HIS A 5 76.91 -5.31 -43.09
CA HIS A 5 75.49 -5.32 -42.85
C HIS A 5 75.13 -4.50 -41.61
N ARG A 6 74.40 -3.42 -41.84
CA ARG A 6 73.63 -2.71 -40.78
C ARG A 6 72.12 -2.81 -41.07
N THR A 7 71.50 -3.80 -40.58
CA THR A 7 70.01 -3.87 -40.51
C THR A 7 69.63 -4.84 -39.42
N SER A 8 69.41 -4.37 -38.19
CA SER A 8 68.63 -5.17 -37.16
C SER A 8 68.38 -4.43 -35.84
N SER A 9 68.06 -3.14 -35.86
CA SER A 9 67.73 -2.46 -34.60
C SER A 9 66.45 -1.62 -34.63
N PHE A 10 65.73 -1.59 -35.75
CA PHE A 10 64.50 -0.77 -35.84
C PHE A 10 63.19 -1.55 -35.67
N THR A 11 63.22 -2.89 -35.69
CA THR A 11 62.01 -3.71 -35.66
C THR A 11 61.54 -4.09 -34.23
N LEU A 12 62.38 -3.95 -33.22
CA LEU A 12 62.03 -4.31 -31.82
C LEU A 12 61.40 -3.17 -31.04
N VAL A 13 61.46 -1.94 -31.48
CA VAL A 13 60.87 -0.79 -30.77
C VAL A 13 59.40 -0.59 -31.16
N LEU A 14 58.96 -1.04 -32.34
CA LEU A 14 57.56 -0.91 -32.78
C LEU A 14 56.63 -1.97 -32.18
N LEU A 15 57.13 -3.12 -31.72
CA LEU A 15 56.31 -4.17 -31.10
C LEU A 15 55.99 -3.90 -29.62
N GLY A 16 56.78 -3.04 -28.96
CA GLY A 16 56.54 -2.64 -27.56
C GLY A 16 55.40 -1.65 -27.36
N TYR A 17 55.04 -0.86 -28.38
CA TYR A 17 53.94 0.12 -28.30
C TYR A 17 52.55 -0.44 -28.63
N LEU A 18 52.47 -1.63 -29.23
CA LEU A 18 51.19 -2.28 -29.57
C LEU A 18 50.60 -3.14 -28.44
N LEU A 19 51.37 -3.44 -27.39
CA LEU A 19 50.90 -4.20 -26.21
C LEU A 19 50.54 -3.33 -25.01
N ALA A 20 50.79 -2.01 -25.06
CA ALA A 20 50.49 -1.07 -23.96
C ALA A 20 49.10 -0.41 -24.06
N GLY A 21 48.28 -0.79 -25.04
CA GLY A 21 47.05 -0.06 -25.39
C GLY A 21 45.72 -0.68 -24.98
N TRP A 22 45.65 -1.75 -24.19
CA TRP A 22 44.37 -2.40 -23.89
C TRP A 22 44.20 -2.77 -22.42
N THR A 23 44.58 -1.93 -21.52
CA THR A 23 43.90 -1.90 -20.24
C THR A 23 42.76 -0.87 -20.33
N LEU A 24 41.65 -1.23 -20.94
CA LEU A 24 40.37 -0.60 -20.67
C LEU A 24 40.11 -0.82 -19.17
N ILE A 25 40.53 0.14 -18.37
CA ILE A 25 40.07 0.28 -17.00
C ILE A 25 38.57 0.48 -17.17
N HIS A 26 37.82 -0.61 -17.06
CA HIS A 26 36.41 -0.50 -16.68
C HIS A 26 36.45 0.13 -15.30
N ALA A 27 36.37 1.45 -15.24
CA ALA A 27 35.98 2.14 -14.02
C ALA A 27 34.61 1.58 -13.66
N GLN A 28 34.57 0.57 -12.80
CA GLN A 28 33.33 0.12 -12.18
C GLN A 28 32.81 1.35 -11.44
N THR A 29 31.87 2.04 -12.07
CA THR A 29 31.14 3.10 -11.38
C THR A 29 30.53 2.48 -10.13
N GLU A 30 30.95 3.00 -8.98
CA GLU A 30 30.41 2.52 -7.69
C GLU A 30 28.88 2.48 -7.75
N PRO A 31 28.26 1.42 -7.22
CA PRO A 31 26.81 1.31 -7.20
C PRO A 31 26.19 2.55 -6.54
N PHE A 32 25.18 3.13 -7.18
CA PHE A 32 24.57 4.38 -6.69
C PHE A 32 24.19 4.34 -5.21
N TYR A 33 23.70 3.19 -4.72
CA TYR A 33 23.25 3.03 -3.33
C TYR A 33 24.37 2.76 -2.32
N GLN A 34 25.60 2.57 -2.76
CA GLN A 34 26.74 2.32 -1.85
C GLN A 34 26.92 3.49 -0.88
N GLY A 35 26.99 3.18 0.42
CA GLY A 35 27.10 4.16 1.48
C GLY A 35 25.91 5.11 1.64
N LYS A 36 24.77 4.85 0.96
CA LYS A 36 23.56 5.66 1.08
C LYS A 36 22.62 5.10 2.14
N GLN A 37 21.70 5.96 2.58
CA GLN A 37 20.58 5.59 3.43
C GLN A 37 19.28 5.87 2.71
N ILE A 38 18.41 4.85 2.63
CA ILE A 38 17.06 4.97 2.09
C ILE A 38 16.09 5.13 3.27
N ARG A 39 15.11 6.03 3.14
CA ARG A 39 14.02 6.20 4.11
C ARG A 39 12.71 5.69 3.55
N ILE A 40 12.00 4.88 4.34
CA ILE A 40 10.59 4.55 4.08
C ILE A 40 9.74 5.46 4.98
N ILE A 41 9.02 6.40 4.38
CA ILE A 41 8.03 7.22 5.07
C ILE A 41 6.73 6.42 5.10
N VAL A 42 6.20 6.16 6.31
CA VAL A 42 4.96 5.41 6.52
C VAL A 42 3.87 6.37 6.98
N GLY A 43 2.80 6.46 6.21
CA GLY A 43 1.66 7.36 6.49
C GLY A 43 0.73 6.88 7.60
N ALA A 44 1.22 6.05 8.53
CA ALA A 44 0.45 5.46 9.63
C ALA A 44 1.25 5.49 10.93
N SER A 45 0.57 5.23 12.05
CA SER A 45 1.18 5.21 13.38
C SER A 45 2.19 4.07 13.55
N ALA A 46 3.21 4.31 14.38
CA ALA A 46 4.19 3.31 14.76
C ALA A 46 3.53 2.08 15.43
N GLY A 47 4.08 0.88 15.17
CA GLY A 47 3.56 -0.38 15.68
C GLY A 47 2.31 -0.89 14.96
N GLY A 48 1.69 -0.08 14.09
CA GLY A 48 0.60 -0.50 13.22
C GLY A 48 1.07 -1.44 12.12
N PHE A 49 0.12 -2.05 11.39
CA PHE A 49 0.45 -3.09 10.40
C PHE A 49 1.30 -2.55 9.22
N TYR A 50 1.11 -1.29 8.82
CA TYR A 50 1.96 -0.61 7.84
C TYR A 50 3.40 -0.47 8.32
N ASP A 51 3.59 -0.03 9.58
CA ASP A 51 4.92 0.12 10.17
C ASP A 51 5.64 -1.22 10.32
N ARG A 52 4.93 -2.28 10.72
CA ARG A 52 5.48 -3.65 10.81
C ARG A 52 5.99 -4.14 9.46
N TRP A 53 5.21 -3.97 8.38
CA TRP A 53 5.63 -4.32 7.04
C TRP A 53 6.81 -3.49 6.55
N ALA A 54 6.78 -2.16 6.76
CA ALA A 54 7.88 -1.30 6.37
C ALA A 54 9.19 -1.70 7.05
N ARG A 55 9.15 -2.04 8.35
CA ARG A 55 10.33 -2.50 9.09
C ARG A 55 10.83 -3.86 8.63
N LEU A 56 9.94 -4.77 8.27
CA LEU A 56 10.32 -6.05 7.70
C LEU A 56 11.02 -5.82 6.35
N LEU A 57 10.42 -5.10 5.43
CA LEU A 57 10.99 -4.80 4.12
C LEU A 57 12.31 -4.02 4.21
N ALA A 58 12.45 -3.09 5.16
CA ALA A 58 13.69 -2.33 5.38
C ALA A 58 14.91 -3.18 5.73
N ARG A 59 14.72 -4.38 6.26
CA ARG A 59 15.82 -5.33 6.55
C ARG A 59 16.19 -6.20 5.37
N PHE A 60 15.27 -6.42 4.44
CA PHE A 60 15.47 -7.37 3.35
C PHE A 60 15.77 -6.70 2.00
N ILE A 61 15.11 -5.61 1.64
CA ILE A 61 15.34 -4.90 0.37
C ILE A 61 16.82 -4.55 0.16
N PRO A 62 17.57 -4.05 1.16
CA PRO A 62 18.98 -3.73 1.00
C PRO A 62 19.86 -4.89 0.52
N LYS A 63 19.54 -6.14 0.92
CA LYS A 63 20.28 -7.34 0.51
C LYS A 63 20.32 -7.51 -1.01
N TYR A 64 19.33 -6.98 -1.72
CA TYR A 64 19.14 -7.11 -3.17
C TYR A 64 19.42 -5.83 -3.95
N LEU A 65 19.78 -4.72 -3.25
CA LEU A 65 20.18 -3.48 -3.89
C LEU A 65 21.70 -3.43 -4.07
N PRO A 66 22.21 -3.10 -5.27
CA PRO A 66 23.63 -2.88 -5.47
C PRO A 66 24.17 -1.82 -4.49
N GLY A 67 25.24 -2.17 -3.77
CA GLY A 67 25.81 -1.30 -2.73
C GLY A 67 25.25 -1.49 -1.32
N ASN A 68 24.26 -2.37 -1.14
CA ASN A 68 23.66 -2.76 0.16
C ASN A 68 23.47 -1.55 1.10
N PRO A 69 22.60 -0.57 0.73
CA PRO A 69 22.40 0.65 1.51
C PRO A 69 21.77 0.35 2.87
N SER A 70 21.93 1.25 3.83
CA SER A 70 21.07 1.20 5.03
C SER A 70 19.64 1.63 4.66
N MET A 71 18.64 1.07 5.36
CA MET A 71 17.25 1.45 5.17
C MET A 71 16.58 1.67 6.53
N ILE A 72 15.93 2.82 6.69
CA ILE A 72 15.23 3.20 7.94
C ILE A 72 13.75 3.48 7.68
N VAL A 73 12.94 3.30 8.72
CA VAL A 73 11.51 3.59 8.70
C VAL A 73 11.21 4.80 9.57
N GLN A 74 10.46 5.75 8.99
CA GLN A 74 9.96 6.94 9.67
C GLN A 74 8.45 7.00 9.53
N THR A 75 7.73 6.97 10.65
CA THR A 75 6.28 7.15 10.64
C THR A 75 5.91 8.63 10.57
N MET A 76 4.90 8.94 9.76
CA MET A 76 4.36 10.29 9.59
C MET A 76 2.82 10.18 9.47
N PRO A 77 2.13 9.87 10.58
CA PRO A 77 0.68 9.74 10.57
C PRO A 77 0.00 11.09 10.36
N GLY A 78 -1.24 11.08 9.94
CA GLY A 78 -2.11 12.25 9.83
C GLY A 78 -3.00 12.24 8.59
N ALA A 79 -4.27 12.57 8.79
CA ALA A 79 -5.31 12.68 7.77
C ALA A 79 -5.27 11.53 6.74
N GLY A 80 -5.30 10.27 7.21
CA GLY A 80 -5.33 9.10 6.32
C GLY A 80 -4.11 8.95 5.40
N SER A 81 -2.93 9.40 5.82
CA SER A 81 -1.66 9.48 5.06
C SER A 81 -1.50 10.74 4.19
N LEU A 82 -2.45 11.68 4.19
CA LEU A 82 -2.35 12.92 3.42
C LEU A 82 -1.07 13.70 3.75
N VAL A 83 -0.73 13.80 5.05
CA VAL A 83 0.48 14.48 5.54
C VAL A 83 1.74 13.87 4.94
N ALA A 84 1.90 12.55 5.04
CA ALA A 84 3.07 11.83 4.52
C ALA A 84 3.18 11.93 2.99
N THR A 85 2.05 11.80 2.29
CA THR A 85 2.02 11.84 0.82
C THR A 85 2.37 13.23 0.30
N ASN A 86 1.80 14.30 0.90
CA ASN A 86 2.17 15.68 0.58
C ASN A 86 3.66 15.95 0.84
N TYR A 87 4.17 15.46 1.97
CA TYR A 87 5.59 15.62 2.32
C TYR A 87 6.50 14.99 1.26
N VAL A 88 6.27 13.72 0.92
CA VAL A 88 7.13 13.02 -0.04
C VAL A 88 7.01 13.64 -1.43
N TYR A 89 5.81 14.01 -1.85
CA TYR A 89 5.57 14.62 -3.15
C TYR A 89 6.27 15.97 -3.32
N SER A 90 6.17 16.83 -2.30
CA SER A 90 6.57 18.23 -2.41
C SER A 90 7.98 18.53 -1.92
N LEU A 91 8.52 17.73 -0.98
CA LEU A 91 9.74 18.05 -0.25
C LEU A 91 10.86 17.01 -0.41
N SER A 92 10.56 15.80 -0.89
CA SER A 92 11.58 14.78 -1.08
C SER A 92 12.29 14.94 -2.43
N LYS A 93 13.60 14.68 -2.45
CA LYS A 93 14.39 14.74 -3.68
C LYS A 93 14.07 13.55 -4.59
N PRO A 94 14.09 13.73 -5.93
CA PRO A 94 13.82 12.66 -6.88
C PRO A 94 15.07 11.80 -7.12
N ASP A 95 15.72 11.35 -6.05
CA ASP A 95 16.98 10.61 -6.10
C ASP A 95 16.86 9.11 -5.82
N GLY A 96 15.65 8.62 -5.52
CA GLY A 96 15.41 7.22 -5.18
C GLY A 96 15.77 6.84 -3.74
N LEU A 97 16.07 7.82 -2.87
CA LEU A 97 16.42 7.58 -1.45
C LEU A 97 15.23 7.79 -0.49
N THR A 98 14.08 8.20 -0.99
CA THR A 98 12.85 8.31 -0.20
C THR A 98 11.74 7.50 -0.82
N LEU A 99 11.26 6.51 -0.08
CA LEU A 99 10.10 5.70 -0.41
C LEU A 99 8.91 6.14 0.45
N LEU A 100 7.70 5.91 -0.03
CA LEU A 100 6.46 6.19 0.68
C LEU A 100 5.63 4.91 0.75
N MET A 101 5.11 4.60 1.93
CA MET A 101 4.09 3.58 2.14
C MET A 101 2.85 4.28 2.72
N PRO A 102 1.95 4.77 1.86
CA PRO A 102 0.73 5.46 2.29
C PRO A 102 -0.37 4.44 2.61
N ASN A 103 -1.50 4.93 3.12
CA ASN A 103 -2.74 4.15 3.16
C ASN A 103 -3.15 3.74 1.73
N SER A 104 -3.68 2.53 1.57
CA SER A 104 -4.08 1.98 0.27
C SER A 104 -5.13 2.83 -0.47
N ASN A 105 -5.96 3.56 0.27
CA ASN A 105 -7.01 4.40 -0.28
C ASN A 105 -6.59 5.89 -0.48
N THR A 106 -5.29 6.22 -0.38
CA THR A 106 -4.82 7.61 -0.55
C THR A 106 -5.18 8.21 -1.91
N TYR A 107 -5.42 7.40 -2.94
CA TYR A 107 -5.93 7.86 -4.23
C TYR A 107 -7.33 8.51 -4.13
N LEU A 108 -8.14 8.13 -3.15
CA LEU A 108 -9.45 8.74 -2.90
C LEU A 108 -9.32 10.19 -2.40
N GLU A 109 -8.26 10.52 -1.66
CA GLU A 109 -7.96 11.91 -1.30
C GLU A 109 -7.78 12.76 -2.56
N GLN A 110 -7.04 12.25 -3.56
CA GLN A 110 -6.87 12.95 -4.84
C GLN A 110 -8.19 13.05 -5.60
N LEU A 111 -9.00 12.00 -5.62
CA LEU A 111 -10.31 12.00 -6.28
C LEU A 111 -11.33 12.90 -5.59
N SER A 112 -11.25 13.07 -4.25
CA SER A 112 -12.15 13.95 -3.50
C SER A 112 -12.05 15.41 -3.93
N GLY A 113 -10.87 15.83 -4.42
CA GLY A 113 -10.60 17.19 -4.82
C GLY A 113 -10.41 18.15 -3.63
N HIS A 114 -10.12 17.65 -2.44
CA HIS A 114 -9.83 18.47 -1.27
C HIS A 114 -8.62 19.37 -1.52
N LYS A 115 -8.72 20.64 -1.11
CA LYS A 115 -7.67 21.67 -1.31
C LYS A 115 -6.35 21.36 -0.59
N GLU A 116 -6.40 20.51 0.41
CA GLU A 116 -5.25 20.03 1.18
C GLU A 116 -4.40 19.04 0.41
N VAL A 117 -4.92 18.43 -0.66
CA VAL A 117 -4.20 17.49 -1.54
C VAL A 117 -3.24 18.29 -2.43
N ARG A 118 -1.94 18.05 -2.24
CA ARG A 118 -0.85 18.73 -2.97
C ARG A 118 -0.04 17.77 -3.84
N PHE A 119 -0.54 16.56 -4.07
CA PHE A 119 0.13 15.53 -4.84
C PHE A 119 -0.70 15.08 -6.05
N ASP A 120 -0.03 14.48 -7.00
CA ASP A 120 -0.63 13.68 -8.07
C ASP A 120 0.01 12.28 -8.03
N LEU A 121 -0.75 11.29 -7.61
CA LEU A 121 -0.28 9.91 -7.48
C LEU A 121 0.21 9.30 -8.80
N ARG A 122 -0.29 9.78 -9.95
CA ARG A 122 0.16 9.35 -11.28
C ARG A 122 1.63 9.68 -11.54
N LYS A 123 2.19 10.66 -10.81
CA LYS A 123 3.59 11.09 -10.95
C LYS A 123 4.56 10.26 -10.09
N PHE A 124 4.06 9.54 -9.09
CA PHE A 124 4.87 8.57 -8.36
C PHE A 124 5.15 7.35 -9.22
N SER A 125 6.30 6.70 -9.00
CA SER A 125 6.53 5.36 -9.54
C SER A 125 6.18 4.32 -8.47
N VAL A 126 5.33 3.37 -8.83
CA VAL A 126 4.98 2.27 -7.95
C VAL A 126 6.09 1.25 -7.94
N ILE A 127 6.52 0.82 -6.75
CA ILE A 127 7.56 -0.19 -6.56
C ILE A 127 6.96 -1.59 -6.45
N GLY A 128 5.87 -1.74 -5.71
CA GLY A 128 5.13 -2.98 -5.53
C GLY A 128 4.22 -2.94 -4.32
N SER A 129 3.53 -4.04 -4.06
CA SER A 129 2.80 -4.32 -2.82
C SER A 129 3.02 -5.77 -2.42
N GLN A 130 3.15 -6.04 -1.13
CA GLN A 130 3.40 -7.38 -0.61
C GLN A 130 2.15 -8.16 -0.28
N GLU A 131 0.98 -7.51 -0.23
CA GLU A 131 -0.31 -8.15 0.06
C GLU A 131 -1.46 -7.37 -0.55
N LYS A 132 -2.60 -8.02 -0.73
CA LYS A 132 -3.89 -7.36 -0.94
C LYS A 132 -4.52 -7.02 0.41
N ASN A 133 -5.48 -6.09 0.41
CA ASN A 133 -5.97 -5.51 1.65
C ASN A 133 -7.50 -5.45 1.68
N PHE A 134 -8.15 -6.62 1.58
CA PHE A 134 -9.60 -6.71 1.60
C PHE A 134 -10.15 -6.26 2.96
N MET A 135 -11.29 -5.58 2.91
CA MET A 135 -11.95 -5.03 4.08
C MET A 135 -13.01 -5.98 4.62
N LEU A 136 -13.29 -5.84 5.91
CA LEU A 136 -14.45 -6.43 6.57
C LEU A 136 -15.09 -5.41 7.51
N LEU A 137 -16.42 -5.48 7.70
CA LEU A 137 -17.13 -4.78 8.74
C LEU A 137 -17.31 -5.72 9.93
N TYR A 138 -16.68 -5.41 11.06
CA TYR A 138 -17.01 -6.07 12.31
C TYR A 138 -17.93 -5.22 13.17
N MET A 139 -18.77 -5.89 13.94
CA MET A 139 -19.77 -5.33 14.81
C MET A 139 -19.71 -6.02 16.17
N ARG A 140 -19.91 -5.27 17.26
CA ARG A 140 -20.07 -5.88 18.59
C ARG A 140 -21.22 -6.90 18.57
N ALA A 141 -20.97 -8.08 19.11
CA ALA A 141 -21.94 -9.17 19.09
C ALA A 141 -23.19 -8.94 19.99
N ASP A 142 -23.06 -8.03 20.99
CA ASP A 142 -24.15 -7.65 21.90
C ASP A 142 -25.14 -6.62 21.30
N THR A 143 -24.91 -6.18 20.06
CA THR A 143 -25.79 -5.24 19.34
C THR A 143 -26.92 -5.95 18.60
N PRO A 144 -28.03 -5.25 18.27
CA PRO A 144 -29.11 -5.84 17.50
C PRO A 144 -28.79 -6.06 16.02
N TYR A 145 -27.68 -5.52 15.50
CA TYR A 145 -27.30 -5.58 14.09
C TYR A 145 -26.55 -6.89 13.80
N LYS A 146 -27.23 -7.88 13.22
CA LYS A 146 -26.71 -9.21 12.92
C LYS A 146 -26.32 -9.38 11.45
N THR A 147 -26.93 -8.57 10.58
CA THR A 147 -26.77 -8.59 9.12
C THR A 147 -26.73 -7.17 8.57
N ILE A 148 -26.31 -7.00 7.31
CA ILE A 148 -26.44 -5.70 6.62
C ILE A 148 -27.90 -5.29 6.49
N GLY A 149 -28.85 -6.24 6.37
CA GLY A 149 -30.27 -5.97 6.35
C GLY A 149 -30.77 -5.28 7.64
N ASP A 150 -30.22 -5.63 8.79
CA ASP A 150 -30.56 -4.97 10.05
C ASP A 150 -30.10 -3.51 10.06
N ILE A 151 -28.93 -3.22 9.47
CA ILE A 151 -28.41 -1.85 9.35
C ILE A 151 -29.25 -1.03 8.36
N ILE A 152 -29.66 -1.62 7.23
CA ILE A 152 -30.55 -0.97 6.25
C ILE A 152 -31.86 -0.52 6.90
N ASN A 153 -32.44 -1.39 7.73
CA ASN A 153 -33.72 -1.17 8.39
C ASN A 153 -33.61 -0.53 9.78
N ALA A 154 -32.40 -0.13 10.18
CA ALA A 154 -32.15 0.43 11.50
C ALA A 154 -32.97 1.70 11.76
N LYS A 155 -33.65 1.75 12.90
CA LYS A 155 -34.28 2.99 13.41
C LYS A 155 -33.22 3.94 13.94
N GLU A 156 -32.27 3.40 14.67
CA GLU A 156 -31.07 4.11 15.16
C GLU A 156 -29.85 3.56 14.42
N PRO A 157 -29.17 4.35 13.59
CA PRO A 157 -27.97 3.90 12.90
C PRO A 157 -26.84 3.52 13.87
N PRO A 158 -26.14 2.38 13.65
CA PRO A 158 -24.97 2.05 14.44
C PRO A 158 -23.87 3.10 14.27
N LYS A 159 -23.13 3.39 15.34
CA LYS A 159 -21.94 4.25 15.32
C LYS A 159 -20.74 3.41 14.91
N CYS A 160 -20.13 3.69 13.76
CA CYS A 160 -18.88 3.07 13.31
C CYS A 160 -17.73 4.08 13.35
N GLY A 161 -16.60 3.67 13.91
CA GLY A 161 -15.44 4.55 14.08
C GLY A 161 -14.48 4.49 12.90
N THR A 162 -13.90 5.64 12.55
CA THR A 162 -12.92 5.75 11.46
C THR A 162 -11.91 6.88 11.68
N ALA A 163 -10.72 6.76 11.05
CA ALA A 163 -9.66 7.75 11.19
C ALA A 163 -9.80 8.92 10.19
N GLY A 164 -10.45 8.70 9.04
CA GLY A 164 -10.58 9.71 7.97
C GLY A 164 -11.06 9.08 6.67
N VAL A 165 -11.23 9.89 5.63
CA VAL A 165 -11.88 9.50 4.36
C VAL A 165 -11.15 8.39 3.58
N SER A 166 -9.84 8.28 3.70
CA SER A 166 -9.04 7.21 3.08
C SER A 166 -8.93 5.95 3.95
N SER A 167 -9.50 5.94 5.16
CA SER A 167 -9.47 4.74 6.01
C SER A 167 -10.46 3.68 5.53
N ALA A 168 -10.10 2.41 5.74
CA ALA A 168 -10.95 1.27 5.36
C ALA A 168 -12.38 1.38 5.90
N GLY A 169 -12.52 1.86 7.15
CA GLY A 169 -13.83 2.04 7.78
C GLY A 169 -14.71 3.02 7.03
N TYR A 170 -14.20 4.22 6.76
CA TYR A 170 -14.96 5.24 6.03
C TYR A 170 -15.38 4.76 4.64
N VAL A 171 -14.41 4.21 3.89
CA VAL A 171 -14.67 3.72 2.52
C VAL A 171 -15.75 2.63 2.53
N LEU A 172 -15.67 1.69 3.48
CA LEU A 172 -16.64 0.61 3.58
C LEU A 172 -18.03 1.14 3.95
N ASP A 173 -18.12 2.07 4.92
CA ASP A 173 -19.38 2.71 5.29
C ASP A 173 -20.03 3.39 4.07
N ARG A 174 -19.26 4.18 3.30
CA ARG A 174 -19.77 4.84 2.08
C ARG A 174 -20.23 3.86 1.01
N ILE A 175 -19.53 2.73 0.84
CA ILE A 175 -19.95 1.69 -0.11
C ILE A 175 -21.28 1.05 0.34
N LEU A 176 -21.43 0.75 1.63
CA LEU A 176 -22.66 0.15 2.16
C LEU A 176 -23.85 1.09 2.03
N GLU A 177 -23.67 2.38 2.26
CA GLU A 177 -24.69 3.41 2.03
C GLU A 177 -25.06 3.53 0.56
N LEU A 178 -24.06 3.63 -0.33
CA LEU A 178 -24.26 3.75 -1.77
C LEU A 178 -24.95 2.52 -2.38
N ALA A 179 -24.46 1.33 -2.01
CA ALA A 179 -24.87 0.09 -2.67
C ALA A 179 -26.22 -0.45 -2.14
N PHE A 180 -26.51 -0.22 -0.85
CA PHE A 180 -27.61 -0.86 -0.16
C PHE A 180 -28.54 0.10 0.57
N GLY A 181 -28.20 1.38 0.69
CA GLY A 181 -28.95 2.34 1.51
C GLY A 181 -28.80 2.05 3.01
N ALA A 182 -27.70 1.44 3.42
CA ALA A 182 -27.39 1.22 4.81
C ALA A 182 -27.31 2.56 5.56
N LYS A 183 -27.76 2.57 6.80
CA LYS A 183 -27.74 3.78 7.64
C LYS A 183 -26.62 3.61 8.67
N ILE A 184 -25.54 4.37 8.52
CA ILE A 184 -24.38 4.29 9.41
C ILE A 184 -24.07 5.68 9.95
N ASN A 185 -23.89 5.79 11.26
CA ASN A 185 -23.38 7.00 11.89
C ASN A 185 -21.85 6.89 11.98
N THR A 186 -21.15 7.40 10.96
CA THR A 186 -19.69 7.34 10.85
C THR A 186 -19.04 8.38 11.74
N ILE A 187 -18.34 7.95 12.78
CA ILE A 187 -17.59 8.80 13.73
C ILE A 187 -16.14 8.90 13.29
N MET A 188 -15.75 10.07 12.79
CA MET A 188 -14.40 10.35 12.30
C MET A 188 -13.50 10.96 13.38
N GLY A 189 -12.19 11.02 13.09
CA GLY A 189 -11.20 11.76 13.88
C GLY A 189 -10.41 10.93 14.87
N TYR A 190 -10.57 9.61 14.86
CA TYR A 190 -9.68 8.73 15.63
C TYR A 190 -8.25 8.80 15.08
N PRO A 191 -7.20 8.85 15.94
CA PRO A 191 -5.81 8.90 15.50
C PRO A 191 -5.39 7.67 14.69
N GLY A 192 -5.94 6.48 15.03
CA GLY A 192 -5.62 5.23 14.37
C GLY A 192 -6.53 4.08 14.78
N GLY A 193 -6.20 2.89 14.28
CA GLY A 193 -7.01 1.71 14.50
C GLY A 193 -7.08 1.24 15.95
N ASN A 194 -6.02 1.41 16.72
CA ASN A 194 -5.99 0.97 18.13
C ASN A 194 -6.98 1.75 18.98
N GLU A 195 -7.09 3.06 18.74
CA GLU A 195 -8.01 3.95 19.43
C GLU A 195 -9.46 3.64 19.07
N ILE A 196 -9.71 3.28 17.81
CA ILE A 196 -11.05 2.83 17.36
C ILE A 196 -11.42 1.50 18.04
N ASP A 197 -10.49 0.52 18.05
CA ASP A 197 -10.71 -0.78 18.66
C ASP A 197 -11.02 -0.65 20.16
N LEU A 198 -10.28 0.24 20.85
CA LEU A 198 -10.53 0.56 22.25
C LEU A 198 -11.92 1.19 22.47
N ALA A 199 -12.37 2.08 21.59
CA ALA A 199 -13.69 2.69 21.64
C ALA A 199 -14.80 1.65 21.41
N VAL A 200 -14.59 0.68 20.51
CA VAL A 200 -15.49 -0.48 20.33
C VAL A 200 -15.53 -1.32 21.60
N GLU A 201 -14.38 -1.64 22.19
CA GLU A 201 -14.31 -2.44 23.41
C GLU A 201 -15.06 -1.80 24.58
N LYS A 202 -14.92 -0.48 24.73
CA LYS A 202 -15.65 0.31 25.75
C LYS A 202 -17.13 0.52 25.46
N GLY A 203 -17.61 0.21 24.24
CA GLY A 203 -19.00 0.42 23.85
C GLY A 203 -19.35 1.86 23.46
N GLU A 204 -18.35 2.73 23.26
CA GLU A 204 -18.55 4.10 22.77
C GLU A 204 -19.07 4.12 21.33
N ILE A 205 -18.64 3.14 20.53
CA ILE A 205 -19.10 2.83 19.19
C ILE A 205 -19.38 1.33 19.05
N GLN A 206 -20.17 0.93 18.05
CA GLN A 206 -20.59 -0.45 17.87
C GLN A 206 -19.81 -1.22 16.80
N CYS A 207 -19.22 -0.53 15.85
CA CYS A 207 -18.63 -1.14 14.64
C CYS A 207 -17.40 -0.41 14.13
N ARG A 208 -16.69 -1.14 13.27
CA ARG A 208 -15.59 -0.59 12.48
C ARG A 208 -15.39 -1.40 11.22
N GLY A 209 -15.19 -0.71 10.10
CA GLY A 209 -14.55 -1.29 8.92
C GLY A 209 -13.06 -1.41 9.15
N ASN A 210 -12.51 -2.62 9.01
CA ASN A 210 -11.10 -2.93 9.14
C ASN A 210 -10.66 -3.75 7.93
N THR A 211 -9.38 -4.10 7.83
CA THR A 211 -8.88 -5.05 6.85
C THR A 211 -8.75 -6.44 7.46
N ILE A 212 -8.97 -7.49 6.68
CA ILE A 212 -9.05 -8.87 7.16
C ILE A 212 -7.75 -9.27 7.86
N ASN A 213 -6.60 -9.12 7.23
CA ASN A 213 -5.33 -9.58 7.81
C ASN A 213 -5.01 -8.95 9.18
N PRO A 214 -5.08 -7.63 9.38
CA PRO A 214 -4.94 -7.03 10.70
C PRO A 214 -5.97 -7.48 11.73
N HIS A 215 -7.18 -7.84 11.28
CA HIS A 215 -8.25 -8.30 12.17
C HIS A 215 -8.00 -9.73 12.70
N TYR A 216 -7.16 -10.52 12.02
CA TYR A 216 -6.76 -11.86 12.45
C TYR A 216 -5.29 -11.98 12.84
N GLY A 217 -4.54 -10.90 12.76
CA GLY A 217 -3.08 -10.90 12.96
C GLY A 217 -2.59 -10.36 14.30
N ARG A 218 -3.48 -9.93 15.21
CA ARG A 218 -3.07 -9.28 16.47
C ARG A 218 -4.17 -9.22 17.53
N GLU A 219 -3.77 -8.92 18.77
CA GLU A 219 -4.70 -8.44 19.82
C GLU A 219 -5.26 -7.03 19.47
N PRO A 220 -6.50 -6.70 19.90
CA PRO A 220 -7.37 -7.48 20.79
C PRO A 220 -8.20 -8.56 20.09
N PHE A 221 -8.12 -8.67 18.77
CA PHE A 221 -9.02 -9.51 17.95
C PHE A 221 -8.92 -11.00 18.27
N ASP A 222 -7.71 -11.52 18.51
CA ASP A 222 -7.53 -12.93 18.93
C ASP A 222 -8.33 -13.25 20.22
N SER A 223 -8.38 -12.30 21.16
CA SER A 223 -9.17 -12.43 22.37
C SER A 223 -10.68 -12.24 22.14
N TRP A 224 -11.05 -11.34 21.24
CA TRP A 224 -12.45 -11.08 20.88
C TRP A 224 -13.08 -12.28 20.21
N HIS A 225 -12.39 -12.86 19.22
CA HIS A 225 -12.88 -14.08 18.52
C HIS A 225 -13.11 -15.24 19.49
N LYS A 226 -12.17 -15.47 20.43
CA LYS A 226 -12.32 -16.53 21.45
C LYS A 226 -13.51 -16.31 22.37
N LYS A 227 -13.87 -15.05 22.63
CA LYS A 227 -14.97 -14.67 23.51
C LYS A 227 -16.32 -14.48 22.77
N GLY A 228 -16.32 -14.54 21.44
CA GLY A 228 -17.47 -14.18 20.62
C GLY A 228 -17.91 -12.72 20.81
N PHE A 229 -16.97 -11.81 21.02
CA PHE A 229 -17.22 -10.40 21.27
C PHE A 229 -17.66 -9.65 20.03
N ASP A 230 -17.18 -10.04 18.86
CA ASP A 230 -17.50 -9.44 17.58
C ASP A 230 -18.12 -10.45 16.60
N ARG A 231 -18.78 -9.91 15.59
CA ARG A 231 -19.29 -10.64 14.42
C ARG A 231 -18.96 -9.90 13.16
N HIS A 232 -18.87 -10.61 12.05
CA HIS A 232 -18.47 -10.06 10.75
C HIS A 232 -19.70 -9.99 9.83
N LEU A 233 -20.02 -8.80 9.33
CA LEU A 233 -21.26 -8.56 8.61
C LEU A 233 -21.10 -8.58 7.08
N VAL A 234 -19.93 -8.21 6.58
CA VAL A 234 -19.57 -8.18 5.16
C VAL A 234 -18.08 -8.14 4.97
N GLN A 235 -17.59 -8.69 3.87
CA GLN A 235 -16.21 -8.60 3.40
C GLN A 235 -16.13 -8.13 1.96
N THR A 236 -15.00 -7.54 1.55
CA THR A 236 -14.83 -7.00 0.18
C THR A 236 -14.01 -7.88 -0.75
N ALA A 237 -13.57 -9.05 -0.30
CA ALA A 237 -12.91 -10.04 -1.16
C ALA A 237 -13.85 -10.53 -2.27
N LYS A 238 -13.29 -10.86 -3.45
CA LYS A 238 -14.08 -11.37 -4.59
C LYS A 238 -14.74 -12.72 -4.32
N LYS A 239 -14.13 -13.50 -3.44
CA LYS A 239 -14.67 -14.76 -2.88
C LYS A 239 -14.52 -14.66 -1.38
N ARG A 240 -15.33 -15.41 -0.63
CA ARG A 240 -15.23 -15.42 0.84
C ARG A 240 -13.84 -15.85 1.26
N ASP A 241 -13.20 -15.02 2.07
CA ASP A 241 -11.89 -15.29 2.65
C ASP A 241 -11.98 -16.44 3.65
N ALA A 242 -10.96 -17.30 3.67
CA ALA A 242 -10.91 -18.46 4.55
C ALA A 242 -10.87 -18.09 6.05
N LEU A 243 -10.41 -16.90 6.39
CA LEU A 243 -10.39 -16.38 7.76
C LEU A 243 -11.77 -15.94 8.24
N VAL A 244 -12.68 -15.57 7.31
CA VAL A 244 -14.00 -15.01 7.64
C VAL A 244 -15.09 -15.58 6.73
N PRO A 245 -15.22 -16.91 6.63
CA PRO A 245 -16.11 -17.59 5.67
C PRO A 245 -17.59 -17.34 5.93
N GLU A 246 -17.96 -16.96 7.17
CA GLU A 246 -19.35 -16.66 7.56
C GLU A 246 -19.86 -15.34 6.99
N ALA A 247 -19.00 -14.35 6.78
CA ALA A 247 -19.41 -13.05 6.24
C ALA A 247 -19.63 -13.13 4.72
N PRO A 248 -20.78 -12.66 4.22
CA PRO A 248 -21.01 -12.57 2.78
C PRO A 248 -20.01 -11.57 2.15
N THR A 249 -19.67 -11.78 0.88
CA THR A 249 -18.93 -10.78 0.13
C THR A 249 -19.84 -9.62 -0.24
N ILE A 250 -19.25 -8.45 -0.45
CA ILE A 250 -20.01 -7.28 -0.92
C ILE A 250 -20.66 -7.55 -2.29
N TYR A 251 -20.07 -8.40 -3.12
CA TYR A 251 -20.58 -8.79 -4.43
C TYR A 251 -21.84 -9.66 -4.29
N GLU A 252 -21.85 -10.65 -3.37
CA GLU A 252 -23.03 -11.44 -3.03
C GLU A 252 -24.17 -10.54 -2.56
N LEU A 253 -23.88 -9.54 -1.73
CA LEU A 253 -24.89 -8.57 -1.27
C LEU A 253 -25.37 -7.65 -2.39
N MET A 254 -24.48 -7.19 -3.29
CA MET A 254 -24.87 -6.39 -4.45
C MET A 254 -25.84 -7.15 -5.37
N ASP A 255 -25.66 -8.46 -5.52
CA ASP A 255 -26.59 -9.31 -6.28
C ASP A 255 -27.89 -9.49 -5.52
N GLN A 256 -27.85 -9.78 -4.24
CA GLN A 256 -29.02 -9.94 -3.37
C GLN A 256 -29.92 -8.70 -3.33
N TYR A 257 -29.31 -7.52 -3.18
CA TYR A 257 -30.01 -6.22 -3.10
C TYR A 257 -30.21 -5.56 -4.45
N LYS A 258 -29.84 -6.21 -5.57
CA LYS A 258 -30.00 -5.72 -6.95
C LYS A 258 -29.40 -4.32 -7.15
N THR A 259 -28.19 -4.12 -6.62
CA THR A 259 -27.47 -2.85 -6.76
C THR A 259 -27.31 -2.48 -8.23
N SER A 260 -27.64 -1.23 -8.59
CA SER A 260 -27.57 -0.74 -9.97
C SER A 260 -26.14 -0.79 -10.53
N GLU A 261 -26.01 -0.97 -11.86
CA GLU A 261 -24.71 -1.02 -12.52
C GLU A 261 -23.87 0.24 -12.26
N THR A 262 -24.52 1.41 -12.22
CA THR A 262 -23.84 2.67 -11.91
C THR A 262 -23.24 2.66 -10.49
N ASN A 263 -24.00 2.17 -9.51
CA ASN A 263 -23.49 2.06 -8.13
C ASN A 263 -22.38 1.00 -8.01
N ARG A 264 -22.47 -0.08 -8.78
CA ARG A 264 -21.40 -1.10 -8.85
C ARG A 264 -20.09 -0.51 -9.40
N ARG A 265 -20.15 0.35 -10.43
CA ARG A 265 -18.96 1.04 -10.98
C ARG A 265 -18.33 2.00 -9.97
N VAL A 266 -19.14 2.77 -9.28
CA VAL A 266 -18.64 3.65 -8.21
C VAL A 266 -18.01 2.84 -7.08
N ALA A 267 -18.67 1.75 -6.66
CA ALA A 267 -18.12 0.85 -5.65
C ALA A 267 -16.80 0.20 -6.11
N TYR A 268 -16.65 -0.14 -7.40
CA TYR A 268 -15.39 -0.65 -7.95
C TYR A 268 -14.22 0.35 -7.74
N VAL A 269 -14.47 1.64 -8.02
CA VAL A 269 -13.47 2.68 -7.77
C VAL A 269 -13.14 2.77 -6.28
N LEU A 270 -14.12 2.77 -5.40
CA LEU A 270 -13.93 2.83 -3.95
C LEU A 270 -13.19 1.59 -3.40
N LEU A 271 -13.40 0.42 -4.02
CA LEU A 271 -12.76 -0.84 -3.64
C LEU A 271 -11.33 -1.00 -4.16
N GLY A 272 -10.87 -0.13 -5.06
CA GLY A 272 -9.54 -0.22 -5.67
C GLY A 272 -8.39 -0.29 -4.66
N GLY A 273 -8.55 0.33 -3.49
CA GLY A 273 -7.57 0.26 -2.41
C GLY A 273 -7.26 -1.15 -1.92
N ALA A 274 -8.18 -2.09 -2.09
CA ALA A 274 -7.96 -3.48 -1.72
C ALA A 274 -6.87 -4.14 -2.58
N GLU A 275 -6.84 -3.85 -3.87
CA GLU A 275 -5.83 -4.36 -4.80
C GLU A 275 -4.47 -3.64 -4.62
N PHE A 276 -4.46 -2.35 -4.23
CA PHE A 276 -3.22 -1.64 -3.89
C PHE A 276 -2.54 -2.19 -2.65
N GLY A 277 -3.28 -2.77 -1.76
CA GLY A 277 -2.75 -3.39 -0.55
C GLY A 277 -1.92 -2.42 0.29
N ARG A 278 -0.62 -2.72 0.46
CA ARG A 278 0.33 -1.81 1.14
C ARG A 278 1.36 -1.31 0.15
N ILE A 279 0.85 -0.58 -0.82
CA ILE A 279 1.62 -0.03 -1.93
C ILE A 279 2.87 0.72 -1.44
N MET A 280 4.00 0.44 -2.09
CA MET A 280 5.24 1.20 -1.91
C MET A 280 5.49 2.06 -3.15
N LEU A 281 5.69 3.34 -2.92
CA LEU A 281 5.91 4.35 -3.94
C LEU A 281 7.30 4.96 -3.80
N VAL A 282 7.86 5.48 -4.89
CA VAL A 282 9.06 6.31 -4.84
C VAL A 282 8.76 7.70 -5.38
N THR A 283 9.49 8.69 -4.87
CA THR A 283 9.35 10.12 -5.18
C THR A 283 9.19 10.40 -6.67
N PRO A 284 8.27 11.28 -7.10
CA PRO A 284 8.11 11.67 -8.49
C PRO A 284 9.41 12.18 -9.12
N GLY A 285 9.68 11.79 -10.37
CA GLY A 285 10.90 12.19 -11.09
C GLY A 285 12.14 11.38 -10.73
N THR A 286 12.03 10.34 -9.91
CA THR A 286 13.14 9.38 -9.69
C THR A 286 13.58 8.77 -11.03
N PRO A 287 14.90 8.74 -11.35
CA PRO A 287 15.44 8.16 -12.59
C PRO A 287 14.97 6.71 -12.80
N ALA A 288 14.68 6.36 -14.06
CA ALA A 288 14.09 5.07 -14.42
C ALA A 288 14.97 3.87 -14.04
N ASP A 289 16.29 4.00 -14.11
CA ASP A 289 17.25 2.99 -13.68
C ASP A 289 17.14 2.68 -12.19
N ARG A 290 16.93 3.71 -11.36
CA ARG A 290 16.74 3.56 -9.91
C ARG A 290 15.39 2.95 -9.58
N VAL A 291 14.32 3.35 -10.28
CA VAL A 291 13.00 2.71 -10.16
C VAL A 291 13.10 1.23 -10.48
N LYS A 292 13.80 0.87 -11.56
CA LYS A 292 14.03 -0.53 -11.95
C LYS A 292 14.77 -1.30 -10.85
N MET A 293 15.90 -0.76 -10.35
CA MET A 293 16.65 -1.40 -9.25
C MET A 293 15.79 -1.61 -8.00
N LEU A 294 15.00 -0.62 -7.62
CA LEU A 294 14.09 -0.73 -6.46
C LEU A 294 13.02 -1.79 -6.66
N ARG A 295 12.40 -1.89 -7.85
CA ARG A 295 11.42 -2.91 -8.19
C ARG A 295 12.01 -4.32 -8.16
N GLU A 296 13.19 -4.50 -8.76
CA GLU A 296 13.88 -5.79 -8.76
C GLU A 296 14.28 -6.22 -7.36
N ALA A 297 14.85 -5.31 -6.56
CA ALA A 297 15.19 -5.60 -5.17
C ALA A 297 13.95 -5.91 -4.32
N TYR A 298 12.87 -5.18 -4.52
CA TYR A 298 11.59 -5.45 -3.86
C TYR A 298 11.06 -6.84 -4.22
N ALA A 299 11.00 -7.18 -5.52
CA ALA A 299 10.49 -8.46 -6.00
C ALA A 299 11.32 -9.66 -5.52
N GLN A 300 12.64 -9.48 -5.35
CA GLN A 300 13.51 -10.49 -4.76
C GLN A 300 13.30 -10.60 -3.26
N SER A 301 13.23 -9.46 -2.56
CA SER A 301 13.06 -9.45 -1.10
C SER A 301 11.78 -10.12 -0.63
N ILE A 302 10.65 -9.93 -1.35
CA ILE A 302 9.37 -10.52 -0.97
C ILE A 302 9.32 -12.05 -1.17
N ARG A 303 10.30 -12.61 -1.91
CA ARG A 303 10.49 -14.05 -2.11
C ARG A 303 11.62 -14.62 -1.26
N ASP A 304 12.31 -13.78 -0.48
CA ASP A 304 13.37 -14.24 0.42
C ASP A 304 12.79 -15.21 1.46
N PRO A 305 13.32 -16.44 1.58
CA PRO A 305 12.79 -17.44 2.50
C PRO A 305 12.75 -16.99 3.97
N GLU A 306 13.73 -16.17 4.40
CA GLU A 306 13.76 -15.63 5.76
C GLU A 306 12.65 -14.60 5.96
N LEU A 307 12.43 -13.70 4.97
CA LEU A 307 11.32 -12.74 5.01
C LEU A 307 9.99 -13.48 5.07
N VAL A 308 9.79 -14.48 4.20
CA VAL A 308 8.54 -15.26 4.15
C VAL A 308 8.28 -15.96 5.48
N ALA A 309 9.32 -16.58 6.06
CA ALA A 309 9.20 -17.27 7.35
C ALA A 309 8.86 -16.28 8.49
N GLU A 310 9.47 -15.08 8.51
CA GLU A 310 9.21 -14.06 9.51
C GLU A 310 7.81 -13.43 9.34
N ALA A 311 7.40 -13.16 8.11
CA ALA A 311 6.04 -12.68 7.80
C ALA A 311 5.01 -13.69 8.31
N LYS A 312 5.16 -14.97 7.98
CA LYS A 312 4.27 -16.07 8.45
C LYS A 312 4.23 -16.16 9.98
N LYS A 313 5.39 -16.10 10.65
CA LYS A 313 5.47 -16.09 12.12
C LYS A 313 4.74 -14.89 12.73
N SER A 314 4.75 -13.77 12.02
CA SER A 314 4.11 -12.52 12.43
C SER A 314 2.67 -12.39 11.95
N ARG A 315 2.08 -13.45 11.35
CA ARG A 315 0.73 -13.47 10.76
C ARG A 315 0.53 -12.31 9.75
N MET A 316 1.52 -12.12 8.89
CA MET A 316 1.50 -11.16 7.79
C MET A 316 1.49 -11.97 6.49
N ASP A 317 0.36 -11.94 5.77
CA ASP A 317 0.19 -12.73 4.56
C ASP A 317 0.92 -12.08 3.39
N ILE A 318 1.39 -12.92 2.47
CA ILE A 318 2.09 -12.52 1.27
C ILE A 318 1.24 -12.90 0.05
N ASP A 319 0.70 -11.90 -0.62
CA ASP A 319 0.01 -11.96 -1.92
C ASP A 319 0.45 -10.77 -2.76
N PRO A 320 1.66 -10.82 -3.35
CA PRO A 320 2.32 -9.66 -3.90
C PRO A 320 1.76 -9.26 -5.27
N SER A 321 1.79 -7.95 -5.53
CA SER A 321 1.57 -7.36 -6.86
C SER A 321 2.79 -6.56 -7.29
N THR A 322 3.09 -6.60 -8.59
CA THR A 322 4.24 -5.87 -9.16
C THR A 322 3.99 -4.37 -9.23
N GLY A 323 5.07 -3.59 -9.33
CA GLY A 323 4.96 -2.14 -9.49
C GLY A 323 4.29 -1.75 -10.80
N GLU A 324 4.49 -2.52 -11.87
CA GLU A 324 3.89 -2.30 -13.18
C GLU A 324 2.38 -2.53 -13.18
N GLU A 325 1.93 -3.65 -12.61
CA GLU A 325 0.50 -3.96 -12.47
C GLU A 325 -0.23 -2.89 -11.66
N LEU A 326 0.32 -2.49 -10.53
CA LEU A 326 -0.28 -1.48 -9.67
C LEU A 326 -0.22 -0.07 -10.27
N GLN A 327 0.81 0.25 -11.06
CA GLN A 327 0.89 1.52 -11.80
C GLN A 327 -0.21 1.60 -12.85
N ALA A 328 -0.45 0.50 -13.58
CA ALA A 328 -1.53 0.43 -14.57
C ALA A 328 -2.90 0.60 -13.91
N LEU A 329 -3.16 -0.12 -12.82
CA LEU A 329 -4.40 -0.03 -12.05
C LEU A 329 -4.62 1.39 -11.48
N LEU A 330 -3.56 2.02 -10.94
CA LEU A 330 -3.64 3.39 -10.42
C LEU A 330 -4.05 4.39 -11.52
N ASN A 331 -3.44 4.25 -12.70
CA ASN A 331 -3.77 5.08 -13.85
C ASN A 331 -5.22 4.83 -14.32
N GLU A 332 -5.67 3.58 -14.36
CA GLU A 332 -7.04 3.23 -14.72
C GLU A 332 -8.05 3.88 -13.76
N ILE A 333 -7.84 3.75 -12.45
CA ILE A 333 -8.74 4.30 -11.43
C ILE A 333 -8.76 5.83 -11.47
N LEU A 334 -7.61 6.49 -11.65
CA LEU A 334 -7.53 7.95 -11.67
C LEU A 334 -8.01 8.57 -12.98
N ASN A 335 -8.17 7.78 -14.06
CA ASN A 335 -8.64 8.22 -15.36
C ASN A 335 -10.07 7.72 -15.68
N GLN A 336 -10.87 7.42 -14.66
CA GLN A 336 -12.29 7.06 -14.86
C GLN A 336 -13.08 8.20 -15.53
N PRO A 337 -14.21 7.89 -16.20
CA PRO A 337 -15.09 8.90 -16.80
C PRO A 337 -15.48 9.99 -15.80
N PRO A 338 -15.62 11.26 -16.24
CA PRO A 338 -15.91 12.39 -15.36
C PRO A 338 -17.16 12.18 -14.48
N GLU A 339 -18.20 11.55 -15.01
CA GLU A 339 -19.42 11.26 -14.27
C GLU A 339 -19.22 10.28 -13.11
N VAL A 340 -18.29 9.32 -13.24
CA VAL A 340 -17.91 8.40 -12.16
C VAL A 340 -17.11 9.15 -11.10
N ILE A 341 -16.14 9.96 -11.53
CA ILE A 341 -15.30 10.77 -10.63
C ILE A 341 -16.15 11.75 -9.83
N GLU A 342 -17.07 12.48 -10.46
CA GLU A 342 -17.95 13.42 -9.76
C GLU A 342 -18.86 12.71 -8.74
N ARG A 343 -19.29 11.51 -9.04
CA ARG A 343 -20.07 10.70 -8.10
C ARG A 343 -19.25 10.21 -6.92
N VAL A 344 -18.00 9.77 -7.16
CA VAL A 344 -17.04 9.43 -6.10
C VAL A 344 -16.76 10.64 -5.22
N LYS A 345 -16.49 11.81 -5.81
CA LYS A 345 -16.30 13.07 -5.05
C LYS A 345 -17.48 13.37 -4.12
N LYS A 346 -18.70 13.30 -4.65
CA LYS A 346 -19.90 13.57 -3.85
C LYS A 346 -20.00 12.64 -2.65
N ILE A 347 -19.75 11.35 -2.84
CA ILE A 347 -19.78 10.35 -1.77
C ILE A 347 -18.69 10.58 -0.72
N LEU A 348 -17.51 11.05 -1.14
CA LEU A 348 -16.40 11.33 -0.23
C LEU A 348 -16.53 12.67 0.51
N ALA A 349 -17.40 13.58 0.03
CA ALA A 349 -17.66 14.87 0.64
C ALA A 349 -18.79 14.84 1.69
N GLU A 350 -19.62 13.80 1.68
CA GLU A 350 -20.70 13.54 2.65
C GLU A 350 -20.16 12.85 3.91
#